data_8df59528a5cd4ba09f8e533129fb2d07
#
_entry.id   8df59528a5cd4ba09f8e533129fb2d07
#
_cell.length_a   1.000
_cell.length_b   1.000
_cell.length_c   1.000
_cell.angle_alpha   90.00
_cell.angle_beta   90.00
_cell.angle_gamma   90.00
#
_symmetry.space_group_name_H-M   'P 1'
#
loop_
_entity.id
_entity.type
_entity.pdbx_description
1 polymer ?
#
loop_
_entity_poly.entity_id
_entity_poly.type
_entity_poly.pdbx_seq_one_letter_code
_entity_poly.pdbx_strand_id
1 'polypeptide(L)'
;MITNTAKHYNDDFEAQQLRLSSVNRGKWVYQLVKSFLDAGMTWDEICEGIREAGRYKGYHDFPRTSDIREFAEKFATEDLVKVNDGRVASLTDDEFVWEVNYCPMVEGWLKSTDDPEFLEKLCDICMDIDRGAMDTYGWELELKGTIAKGDGKCTICMRKGDGCACGGK
;
A
#
# COMPACT_ATOMS: atom_id res chain seq x y z
N MET A 1 -18.65 6.93 7.66
CA MET A 1 -18.74 5.45 7.48
C MET A 1 -17.80 5.07 6.33
N ILE A 2 -16.90 4.12 6.56
CA ILE A 2 -15.95 3.66 5.54
C ILE A 2 -16.69 2.80 4.52
N THR A 3 -16.62 3.17 3.23
CA THR A 3 -17.14 2.37 2.11
C THR A 3 -15.97 1.65 1.45
N ASN A 4 -16.01 0.32 1.44
CA ASN A 4 -14.96 -0.53 0.87
C ASN A 4 -15.59 -1.71 0.13
N THR A 5 -16.06 -1.44 -1.10
CA THR A 5 -16.78 -2.44 -1.90
C THR A 5 -16.16 -2.51 -3.30
N ALA A 6 -15.70 -3.68 -3.68
CA ALA A 6 -15.21 -3.93 -5.02
C ALA A 6 -16.33 -3.82 -6.06
N LYS A 7 -16.06 -3.19 -7.17
CA LYS A 7 -17.01 -3.01 -8.29
C LYS A 7 -16.85 -4.10 -9.36
N HIS A 8 -15.62 -4.63 -9.50
CA HIS A 8 -15.27 -5.61 -10.52
C HIS A 8 -14.67 -6.89 -9.89
N TYR A 9 -14.55 -7.93 -10.68
CA TYR A 9 -13.94 -9.22 -10.30
C TYR A 9 -14.62 -9.93 -9.11
N ASN A 10 -15.89 -9.64 -8.82
CA ASN A 10 -16.59 -10.27 -7.68
C ASN A 10 -16.92 -11.75 -7.94
N ASP A 11 -17.11 -12.13 -9.21
CA ASP A 11 -17.38 -13.51 -9.64
C ASP A 11 -16.12 -14.23 -10.14
N ASP A 12 -14.95 -13.58 -10.10
CA ASP A 12 -13.67 -14.17 -10.45
C ASP A 12 -13.13 -14.96 -9.25
N PHE A 13 -12.99 -16.28 -9.40
CA PHE A 13 -12.55 -17.18 -8.33
C PHE A 13 -11.14 -16.84 -7.84
N GLU A 14 -10.21 -16.53 -8.75
CA GLU A 14 -8.84 -16.18 -8.42
C GLU A 14 -8.78 -14.89 -7.62
N ALA A 15 -9.51 -13.85 -8.06
CA ALA A 15 -9.62 -12.59 -7.33
C ALA A 15 -10.18 -12.80 -5.91
N GLN A 16 -11.18 -13.66 -5.75
CA GLN A 16 -11.75 -13.99 -4.43
C GLN A 16 -10.71 -14.64 -3.52
N GLN A 17 -9.91 -15.60 -4.02
CA GLN A 17 -8.88 -16.27 -3.23
C GLN A 17 -7.75 -15.30 -2.83
N LEU A 18 -7.29 -14.48 -3.75
CA LEU A 18 -6.27 -13.46 -3.50
C LEU A 18 -6.76 -12.40 -2.49
N ARG A 19 -8.02 -11.95 -2.63
CA ARG A 19 -8.67 -11.04 -1.67
C ARG A 19 -8.77 -11.66 -0.29
N LEU A 20 -9.23 -12.90 -0.19
CA LEU A 20 -9.34 -13.63 1.08
C LEU A 20 -7.99 -13.75 1.79
N SER A 21 -6.93 -14.09 1.06
CA SER A 21 -5.56 -14.10 1.57
C SER A 21 -5.15 -12.74 2.12
N SER A 22 -5.44 -11.66 1.38
CA SER A 22 -5.11 -10.29 1.78
C SER A 22 -5.97 -9.80 2.95
N VAL A 23 -7.24 -10.20 3.05
CA VAL A 23 -8.10 -9.94 4.22
C VAL A 23 -7.51 -10.59 5.48
N ASN A 24 -7.04 -11.84 5.38
CA ASN A 24 -6.40 -12.53 6.50
C ASN A 24 -5.08 -11.84 6.90
N ARG A 25 -4.28 -11.39 5.93
CA ARG A 25 -3.09 -10.56 6.21
C ARG A 25 -3.47 -9.27 6.93
N GLY A 26 -4.57 -8.60 6.53
CA GLY A 26 -5.08 -7.41 7.20
C GLY A 26 -5.37 -7.67 8.69
N LYS A 27 -6.11 -8.74 9.01
CA LYS A 27 -6.36 -9.13 10.40
C LYS A 27 -5.06 -9.35 11.19
N TRP A 28 -4.10 -10.00 10.56
CA TRP A 28 -2.80 -10.28 11.16
C TRP A 28 -2.04 -9.00 11.49
N VAL A 29 -1.94 -8.10 10.53
CA VAL A 29 -1.29 -6.79 10.69
C VAL A 29 -1.95 -5.99 11.82
N TYR A 30 -3.29 -5.95 11.85
CA TYR A 30 -4.02 -5.29 12.94
C TYR A 30 -3.60 -5.85 14.31
N GLN A 31 -3.62 -7.18 14.48
CA GLN A 31 -3.28 -7.82 15.76
C GLN A 31 -1.82 -7.58 16.16
N LEU A 32 -0.89 -7.61 15.21
CA LEU A 32 0.52 -7.33 15.47
C LEU A 32 0.72 -5.89 15.92
N VAL A 33 0.18 -4.92 15.17
CA VAL A 33 0.29 -3.49 15.52
C VAL A 33 -0.33 -3.22 16.89
N LYS A 34 -1.53 -3.76 17.13
CA LYS A 34 -2.17 -3.64 18.45
C LYS A 34 -1.30 -4.22 19.56
N SER A 35 -0.72 -5.40 19.37
CA SER A 35 0.13 -6.04 20.36
C SER A 35 1.41 -5.25 20.64
N PHE A 36 1.99 -4.62 19.62
CA PHE A 36 3.18 -3.77 19.79
C PHE A 36 2.84 -2.49 20.57
N LEU A 37 1.70 -1.86 20.26
CA LEU A 37 1.21 -0.70 21.03
C LEU A 37 0.91 -1.06 22.48
N ASP A 38 0.25 -2.20 22.72
CA ASP A 38 -0.05 -2.71 24.07
C ASP A 38 1.26 -3.04 24.86
N ALA A 39 2.33 -3.38 24.15
CA ALA A 39 3.68 -3.57 24.71
C ALA A 39 4.46 -2.27 24.94
N GLY A 40 3.88 -1.12 24.58
CA GLY A 40 4.47 0.20 24.81
C GLY A 40 5.29 0.76 23.64
N MET A 41 5.31 0.10 22.48
CA MET A 41 5.89 0.70 21.28
C MET A 41 5.05 1.87 20.79
N THR A 42 5.71 2.86 20.24
CA THR A 42 5.07 4.01 19.60
C THR A 42 4.69 3.70 18.14
N TRP A 43 3.76 4.49 17.59
CA TRP A 43 3.42 4.42 16.17
C TRP A 43 4.64 4.65 15.27
N ASP A 44 5.55 5.56 15.66
CA ASP A 44 6.75 5.90 14.87
C ASP A 44 7.74 4.73 14.83
N GLU A 45 7.93 4.02 15.95
CA GLU A 45 8.78 2.83 15.99
C GLU A 45 8.25 1.69 15.14
N ILE A 46 6.92 1.50 15.14
CA ILE A 46 6.26 0.49 14.29
C ILE A 46 6.37 0.89 12.81
N CYS A 47 6.14 2.16 12.51
CA CYS A 47 6.26 2.73 11.18
C CYS A 47 7.65 2.50 10.58
N GLU A 48 8.72 2.80 11.32
CA GLU A 48 10.10 2.58 10.85
C GLU A 48 10.37 1.09 10.56
N GLY A 49 9.85 0.18 11.38
CA GLY A 49 9.97 -1.26 11.12
C GLY A 49 9.26 -1.68 9.81
N ILE A 50 8.09 -1.13 9.53
CA ILE A 50 7.35 -1.36 8.28
C ILE A 50 8.11 -0.76 7.09
N ARG A 51 8.66 0.46 7.25
CA ARG A 51 9.42 1.15 6.21
C ARG A 51 10.70 0.39 5.84
N GLU A 52 11.38 -0.20 6.83
CA GLU A 52 12.56 -1.05 6.59
C GLU A 52 12.18 -2.32 5.80
N ALA A 53 11.05 -2.95 6.13
CA ALA A 53 10.52 -4.05 5.33
C ALA A 53 10.18 -3.59 3.89
N GLY A 54 9.76 -2.35 3.72
CA GLY A 54 9.56 -1.70 2.42
C GLY A 54 10.84 -1.54 1.63
N ARG A 55 11.94 -1.10 2.27
CA ARG A 55 13.27 -1.01 1.64
C ARG A 55 13.74 -2.39 1.19
N TYR A 56 13.58 -3.41 2.03
CA TYR A 56 13.88 -4.78 1.64
C TYR A 56 13.12 -5.19 0.38
N LYS A 57 11.79 -4.94 0.34
CA LYS A 57 10.95 -5.21 -0.83
C LYS A 57 11.43 -4.44 -2.07
N GLY A 58 11.77 -3.16 -1.93
CA GLY A 58 12.29 -2.33 -3.02
C GLY A 58 13.56 -2.90 -3.64
N TYR A 59 14.44 -3.51 -2.84
CA TYR A 59 15.68 -4.13 -3.31
C TYR A 59 15.48 -5.50 -3.95
N HIS A 60 14.48 -6.28 -3.53
CA HIS A 60 14.38 -7.70 -3.86
C HIS A 60 13.23 -8.05 -4.80
N ASP A 61 12.12 -7.29 -4.74
CA ASP A 61 10.90 -7.64 -5.48
C ASP A 61 10.71 -6.81 -6.75
N PHE A 62 11.41 -5.68 -6.85
CA PHE A 62 11.29 -4.75 -7.97
C PHE A 62 12.57 -4.60 -8.78
N PRO A 63 12.48 -4.22 -10.08
CA PRO A 63 13.64 -4.03 -10.92
C PRO A 63 14.53 -2.88 -10.44
N ARG A 64 15.85 -3.00 -10.59
CA ARG A 64 16.81 -1.92 -10.31
C ARG A 64 16.86 -0.99 -11.53
N THR A 65 15.93 -0.06 -11.58
CA THR A 65 15.73 0.83 -12.72
C THR A 65 15.55 2.28 -12.26
N SER A 66 15.83 3.23 -13.16
CA SER A 66 15.42 4.64 -13.03
C SER A 66 14.17 4.96 -13.87
N ASP A 67 13.64 3.96 -14.58
CA ASP A 67 12.44 4.09 -15.40
C ASP A 67 11.20 3.73 -14.57
N ILE A 68 10.36 4.73 -14.30
CA ILE A 68 9.14 4.55 -13.53
C ILE A 68 8.11 3.69 -14.29
N ARG A 69 8.20 3.58 -15.62
CA ARG A 69 7.34 2.73 -16.42
C ARG A 69 7.63 1.25 -16.19
N GLU A 70 8.93 0.90 -16.17
CA GLU A 70 9.34 -0.47 -15.86
C GLU A 70 8.96 -0.88 -14.44
N PHE A 71 9.09 0.05 -13.48
CA PHE A 71 8.59 -0.16 -12.12
C PHE A 71 7.06 -0.38 -12.11
N ALA A 72 6.31 0.48 -12.81
CA ALA A 72 4.85 0.42 -12.86
C ALA A 72 4.33 -0.90 -13.44
N GLU A 73 4.97 -1.44 -14.48
CA GLU A 73 4.64 -2.75 -15.07
C GLU A 73 4.79 -3.87 -14.04
N LYS A 74 5.88 -3.83 -13.26
CA LYS A 74 6.11 -4.83 -12.21
C LYS A 74 5.18 -4.65 -11.01
N PHE A 75 4.79 -3.41 -10.70
CA PHE A 75 3.89 -3.10 -9.59
C PHE A 75 2.43 -3.44 -9.93
N ALA A 76 1.91 -2.94 -11.05
CA ALA A 76 0.51 -3.06 -11.45
C ALA A 76 0.21 -4.40 -12.16
N THR A 77 0.55 -5.50 -11.53
CA THR A 77 0.26 -6.85 -12.05
C THR A 77 -1.24 -7.10 -12.16
N GLU A 78 -1.64 -8.05 -13.01
CA GLU A 78 -3.04 -8.47 -13.14
C GLU A 78 -3.64 -8.89 -11.80
N ASP A 79 -2.88 -9.63 -10.98
CA ASP A 79 -3.28 -10.03 -9.64
C ASP A 79 -3.55 -8.83 -8.74
N LEU A 80 -2.66 -7.82 -8.75
CA LEU A 80 -2.85 -6.63 -7.94
C LEU A 80 -4.06 -5.81 -8.39
N VAL A 81 -4.30 -5.73 -9.72
CA VAL A 81 -5.52 -5.13 -10.30
C VAL A 81 -6.76 -5.83 -9.76
N LYS A 82 -6.80 -7.17 -9.83
CA LYS A 82 -7.94 -7.98 -9.37
C LYS A 82 -8.16 -7.86 -7.86
N VAL A 83 -7.07 -7.93 -7.07
CA VAL A 83 -7.11 -7.86 -5.60
C VAL A 83 -7.71 -6.55 -5.13
N ASN A 84 -7.21 -5.45 -5.66
CA ASN A 84 -7.54 -4.11 -5.18
C ASN A 84 -8.68 -3.43 -5.97
N ASP A 85 -9.26 -4.13 -6.95
CA ASP A 85 -10.14 -3.47 -7.93
C ASP A 85 -9.48 -2.17 -8.42
N GLY A 86 -8.19 -2.31 -8.78
CA GLY A 86 -7.28 -1.20 -9.01
C GLY A 86 -7.07 -0.89 -10.49
N ARG A 87 -6.47 0.25 -10.74
CA ARG A 87 -6.10 0.66 -12.10
C ARG A 87 -4.92 1.62 -12.11
N VAL A 88 -4.19 1.61 -13.20
CA VAL A 88 -3.28 2.71 -13.54
C VAL A 88 -4.10 3.91 -13.97
N ALA A 89 -4.09 4.99 -13.19
CA ALA A 89 -4.83 6.22 -13.49
C ALA A 89 -4.01 7.17 -14.36
N SER A 90 -2.69 7.22 -14.15
CA SER A 90 -1.74 7.98 -14.97
C SER A 90 -0.37 7.31 -14.96
N LEU A 91 0.33 7.39 -16.07
CA LEU A 91 1.71 6.93 -16.21
C LEU A 91 2.47 7.83 -17.18
N THR A 92 3.41 8.58 -16.66
CA THR A 92 4.33 9.45 -17.41
C THR A 92 5.77 8.99 -17.22
N ASP A 93 6.73 9.75 -17.69
CA ASP A 93 8.16 9.46 -17.46
C ASP A 93 8.61 9.77 -16.04
N ASP A 94 7.84 10.57 -15.29
CA ASP A 94 8.19 11.06 -13.94
C ASP A 94 7.16 10.69 -12.87
N GLU A 95 5.97 10.25 -13.25
CA GLU A 95 4.88 9.94 -12.30
C GLU A 95 4.13 8.67 -12.70
N PHE A 96 3.84 7.85 -11.70
CA PHE A 96 2.93 6.71 -11.75
C PHE A 96 1.81 6.90 -10.72
N VAL A 97 0.56 6.91 -11.17
CA VAL A 97 -0.63 7.05 -10.31
C VAL A 97 -1.43 5.76 -10.32
N TRP A 98 -1.54 5.15 -9.14
CA TRP A 98 -2.33 3.95 -8.89
C TRP A 98 -3.61 4.29 -8.12
N GLU A 99 -4.77 3.91 -8.62
CA GLU A 99 -6.05 4.01 -7.93
C GLU A 99 -6.54 2.65 -7.45
N VAL A 100 -7.10 2.62 -6.25
CA VAL A 100 -7.64 1.44 -5.57
C VAL A 100 -9.08 1.72 -5.19
N ASN A 101 -10.02 0.91 -5.68
CA ASN A 101 -11.45 1.03 -5.33
C ASN A 101 -11.85 0.10 -4.18
N TYR A 102 -11.07 -0.94 -3.91
CA TYR A 102 -11.30 -1.90 -2.85
C TYR A 102 -9.98 -2.27 -2.18
N CYS A 103 -9.94 -2.22 -0.86
CA CYS A 103 -8.76 -2.60 -0.08
C CYS A 103 -9.08 -3.81 0.80
N PRO A 104 -8.56 -5.01 0.51
CA PRO A 104 -8.81 -6.19 1.34
C PRO A 104 -8.16 -6.09 2.73
N MET A 105 -7.10 -5.28 2.89
CA MET A 105 -6.52 -5.00 4.21
C MET A 105 -7.53 -4.26 5.08
N VAL A 106 -8.13 -3.19 4.57
CA VAL A 106 -9.20 -2.44 5.27
C VAL A 106 -10.39 -3.35 5.60
N GLU A 107 -10.79 -4.24 4.69
CA GLU A 107 -11.84 -5.23 5.02
C GLU A 107 -11.43 -6.12 6.20
N GLY A 108 -10.17 -6.54 6.25
CA GLY A 108 -9.64 -7.33 7.37
C GLY A 108 -9.67 -6.56 8.69
N TRP A 109 -9.30 -5.29 8.66
CA TRP A 109 -9.30 -4.41 9.85
C TRP A 109 -10.70 -4.11 10.36
N LEU A 110 -11.65 -3.83 9.45
CA LEU A 110 -13.06 -3.59 9.80
C LEU A 110 -13.74 -4.78 10.49
N LYS A 111 -13.20 -5.99 10.37
CA LYS A 111 -13.65 -7.18 11.13
C LYS A 111 -13.08 -7.21 12.56
N SER A 112 -12.14 -6.34 12.89
CA SER A 112 -11.43 -6.31 14.16
C SER A 112 -11.70 -5.05 14.98
N THR A 113 -12.01 -3.93 14.31
CA THR A 113 -12.30 -2.63 14.96
C THR A 113 -13.21 -1.78 14.07
N ASP A 114 -13.96 -0.88 14.69
CA ASP A 114 -14.75 0.18 14.06
C ASP A 114 -14.20 1.60 14.38
N ASP A 115 -13.06 1.68 15.07
CA ASP A 115 -12.41 2.93 15.42
C ASP A 115 -11.79 3.59 14.17
N PRO A 116 -12.34 4.71 13.68
CA PRO A 116 -11.91 5.32 12.45
C PRO A 116 -10.53 5.98 12.57
N GLU A 117 -10.16 6.49 13.75
CA GLU A 117 -8.85 7.11 13.95
C GLU A 117 -7.73 6.06 13.95
N PHE A 118 -8.00 4.90 14.58
CA PHE A 118 -7.08 3.78 14.53
C PHE A 118 -6.92 3.25 13.11
N LEU A 119 -8.03 3.11 12.36
CA LEU A 119 -8.01 2.62 10.98
C LEU A 119 -7.25 3.56 10.04
N GLU A 120 -7.41 4.87 10.20
CA GLU A 120 -6.67 5.87 9.43
C GLU A 120 -5.16 5.76 9.68
N LYS A 121 -4.75 5.72 10.97
CA LYS A 121 -3.34 5.57 11.36
C LYS A 121 -2.75 4.25 10.87
N LEU A 122 -3.49 3.14 11.05
CA LEU A 122 -3.05 1.83 10.60
C LEU A 122 -2.85 1.79 9.09
N CYS A 123 -3.75 2.43 8.32
CA CYS A 123 -3.60 2.57 6.88
C CYS A 123 -2.35 3.35 6.51
N ASP A 124 -2.10 4.48 7.16
CA ASP A 124 -0.96 5.34 6.86
C ASP A 124 0.37 4.62 7.11
N ILE A 125 0.55 3.98 8.28
CA ILE A 125 1.77 3.22 8.57
C ILE A 125 1.94 2.00 7.66
N CYS A 126 0.84 1.34 7.23
CA CYS A 126 0.94 0.23 6.29
C CYS A 126 1.45 0.68 4.91
N MET A 127 1.22 1.94 4.53
CA MET A 127 1.77 2.50 3.29
C MET A 127 3.27 2.76 3.37
N ASP A 128 3.87 2.71 4.56
CA ASP A 128 5.33 2.80 4.69
C ASP A 128 6.06 1.60 4.08
N ILE A 129 5.37 0.48 3.83
CA ILE A 129 5.92 -0.60 3.00
C ILE A 129 6.23 -0.11 1.56
N ASP A 130 5.34 0.69 0.99
CA ASP A 130 5.53 1.21 -0.36
C ASP A 130 6.42 2.47 -0.37
N ARG A 131 6.33 3.32 0.67
CA ARG A 131 7.27 4.45 0.86
C ARG A 131 8.71 3.95 1.02
N GLY A 132 8.92 2.90 1.81
CA GLY A 132 10.25 2.26 1.95
C GLY A 132 10.76 1.69 0.64
N ALA A 133 9.89 1.10 -0.19
CA ALA A 133 10.28 0.69 -1.53
C ALA A 133 10.69 1.89 -2.39
N MET A 134 9.96 3.01 -2.33
CA MET A 134 10.32 4.25 -3.06
C MET A 134 11.64 4.84 -2.58
N ASP A 135 11.98 4.75 -1.29
CA ASP A 135 13.29 5.19 -0.76
C ASP A 135 14.45 4.57 -1.52
N THR A 136 14.32 3.31 -1.98
CA THR A 136 15.39 2.60 -2.70
C THR A 136 15.66 3.14 -4.11
N TYR A 137 14.74 3.94 -4.63
CA TYR A 137 14.84 4.61 -5.92
C TYR A 137 15.15 6.11 -5.80
N GLY A 138 15.05 6.67 -4.59
CA GLY A 138 15.04 8.12 -4.37
C GLY A 138 13.76 8.78 -4.91
N TRP A 139 12.66 8.03 -4.92
CA TRP A 139 11.34 8.49 -5.35
C TRP A 139 10.45 8.80 -4.15
N GLU A 140 9.38 9.55 -4.40
CA GLU A 140 8.41 9.94 -3.38
C GLU A 140 7.08 9.23 -3.59
N LEU A 141 6.36 8.96 -2.49
CA LEU A 141 5.00 8.46 -2.52
C LEU A 141 4.09 9.39 -1.73
N GLU A 142 3.06 9.89 -2.40
CA GLU A 142 1.98 10.70 -1.83
C GLU A 142 0.65 9.95 -1.88
N LEU A 143 -0.09 9.95 -0.77
CA LEU A 143 -1.47 9.48 -0.71
C LEU A 143 -2.45 10.63 -0.87
N LYS A 144 -3.26 10.59 -1.93
CA LYS A 144 -4.34 11.56 -2.17
C LYS A 144 -5.69 10.90 -1.90
N GLY A 145 -6.08 10.87 -0.64
CA GLY A 145 -7.27 10.17 -0.18
C GLY A 145 -7.05 8.67 0.05
N THR A 146 -7.78 8.10 1.00
CA THR A 146 -7.76 6.67 1.31
C THR A 146 -9.14 6.13 1.67
N ILE A 147 -9.37 4.84 1.36
CA ILE A 147 -10.58 4.13 1.76
C ILE A 147 -10.73 4.12 3.29
N ALA A 148 -9.62 3.98 4.02
CA ALA A 148 -9.63 3.96 5.49
C ALA A 148 -10.09 5.29 6.10
N LYS A 149 -9.87 6.41 5.41
CA LYS A 149 -10.34 7.75 5.77
C LYS A 149 -11.82 7.99 5.42
N GLY A 150 -12.37 7.16 4.55
CA GLY A 150 -13.73 7.31 4.04
C GLY A 150 -13.84 8.02 2.68
N ASP A 151 -12.72 8.23 1.98
CA ASP A 151 -12.68 8.93 0.68
C ASP A 151 -13.22 8.08 -0.49
N GLY A 152 -13.64 6.84 -0.23
CA GLY A 152 -14.26 5.94 -1.19
C GLY A 152 -13.28 5.27 -2.16
N LYS A 153 -12.07 5.78 -2.30
CA LYS A 153 -10.95 5.18 -3.03
C LYS A 153 -9.61 5.66 -2.48
N CYS A 154 -8.54 4.87 -2.74
CA CYS A 154 -7.18 5.37 -2.53
C CYS A 154 -6.61 5.86 -3.85
N THR A 155 -5.85 6.95 -3.81
CA THR A 155 -5.04 7.44 -4.93
C THR A 155 -3.59 7.54 -4.46
N ILE A 156 -2.72 6.72 -5.03
CA ILE A 156 -1.32 6.58 -4.67
C ILE A 156 -0.50 7.17 -5.80
N CYS A 157 0.19 8.27 -5.54
CA CYS A 157 1.05 8.94 -6.51
C CYS A 157 2.51 8.65 -6.18
N MET A 158 3.21 8.01 -7.08
CA MET A 158 4.64 7.74 -7.00
C MET A 158 5.35 8.64 -8.01
N ARG A 159 6.38 9.38 -7.57
CA ARG A 159 7.10 10.35 -8.40
C ARG A 159 8.59 10.19 -8.25
N LYS A 160 9.30 10.44 -9.35
CA LYS A 160 10.75 10.66 -9.27
C LYS A 160 11.01 11.89 -8.41
N GLY A 161 11.88 11.76 -7.42
CA GLY A 161 12.33 12.90 -6.62
C GLY A 161 13.10 13.90 -7.47
N ASP A 162 13.11 15.16 -7.07
CA ASP A 162 13.87 16.24 -7.72
C ASP A 162 15.40 16.02 -7.60
N GLY A 163 15.91 14.91 -8.11
CA GLY A 163 17.29 14.59 -8.35
C GLY A 163 18.27 14.90 -7.21
N CYS A 164 18.33 14.03 -6.19
CA CYS A 164 19.60 13.78 -5.53
C CYS A 164 19.98 12.32 -5.84
N ALA A 165 20.71 12.11 -6.92
CA ALA A 165 21.39 10.86 -7.19
C ALA A 165 22.43 10.65 -6.08
N CYS A 166 22.00 10.07 -4.96
CA CYS A 166 22.90 9.57 -3.95
C CYS A 166 23.61 8.36 -4.55
N GLY A 167 24.76 8.65 -5.16
CA GLY A 167 25.73 7.66 -5.59
C GLY A 167 26.10 6.78 -4.39
N GLY A 168 25.53 5.58 -4.36
CA GLY A 168 25.92 4.55 -3.42
C GLY A 168 27.35 4.09 -3.75
N LYS A 169 28.23 4.16 -2.77
CA LYS A 169 29.47 3.38 -2.73
C LYS A 169 29.18 2.00 -2.22
#